data_111688c3e02123c0bfe57cd7be730083
#
_entry.id   111688c3e02123c0bfe57cd7be730083
#
_cell.length_a   1.000
_cell.length_b   1.000
_cell.length_c   1.000
_cell.angle_alpha   90.00
_cell.angle_beta   90.00
_cell.angle_gamma   90.00
#
_symmetry.space_group_name_H-M   'P 1'
#
loop_
_entity.id
_entity.type
_entity.pdbx_description
1 polymer ?
#
loop_
_entity_poly.entity_id
_entity_poly.type
_entity_poly.pdbx_seq_one_letter_code
_entity_poly.pdbx_strand_id
1 'polypeptide(L)'
;MAPILETRALSRTFGALRAVDRVNLAVEPGELRAIIGPNGAGKTSFFHLISGVIRPSSGQVLWRGEDISALPAPARCRRGISRTFQITSIFPDFTVLENVRIAIQLKAGGNFRLLGGRSLLSSTESQARASLEFLGLGDRAGLPASTLPHGDQRLLELAMALAQKPGLLLVDEPTQGLSPEDTEAAVALIRQLTRARTLTILLVEHDMDVVFNLADRISVLHLGQLIAEGTPAEIRANPEVQKAYLGGMA
;
A
#
# COMPACT_ATOMS: atom_id res chain seq x y z
N MET A 1 -6.48 20.04 8.31
CA MET A 1 -5.95 19.07 9.32
C MET A 1 -4.45 18.89 9.04
N ALA A 2 -3.67 18.37 10.00
CA ALA A 2 -2.29 18.05 9.71
C ALA A 2 -2.23 16.76 8.86
N PRO A 3 -1.35 16.68 7.84
CA PRO A 3 -1.24 15.50 7.01
C PRO A 3 -0.80 14.28 7.82
N ILE A 4 -1.32 13.11 7.46
CA ILE A 4 -0.95 11.84 8.11
C ILE A 4 0.41 11.36 7.62
N LEU A 5 0.73 11.59 6.34
CA LEU A 5 2.01 11.35 5.71
C LEU A 5 2.48 12.62 5.00
N GLU A 6 3.73 13.00 5.21
CA GLU A 6 4.35 14.12 4.49
C GLU A 6 5.76 13.72 4.04
N THR A 7 6.15 14.14 2.84
CA THR A 7 7.54 14.08 2.40
C THR A 7 8.06 15.48 2.14
N ARG A 8 9.30 15.76 2.59
CA ARG A 8 9.95 17.07 2.42
C ARG A 8 11.25 16.90 1.66
N ALA A 9 11.31 17.44 0.45
CA ALA A 9 12.45 17.37 -0.47
C ALA A 9 13.03 15.94 -0.56
N LEU A 10 12.16 14.91 -0.52
CA LEU A 10 12.54 13.51 -0.46
C LEU A 10 13.27 13.11 -1.73
N SER A 11 14.48 12.56 -1.59
CA SER A 11 15.33 12.21 -2.72
C SER A 11 16.00 10.85 -2.53
N ARG A 12 16.16 10.13 -3.65
CA ARG A 12 16.94 8.89 -3.73
C ARG A 12 17.75 8.83 -5.00
N THR A 13 19.05 8.58 -4.84
CA THR A 13 20.01 8.42 -5.94
C THR A 13 20.61 7.02 -5.88
N PHE A 14 20.76 6.37 -7.03
CA PHE A 14 21.45 5.11 -7.23
C PHE A 14 22.58 5.34 -8.25
N GLY A 15 23.82 5.47 -7.77
CA GLY A 15 24.93 5.92 -8.61
C GLY A 15 24.63 7.28 -9.25
N ALA A 16 24.62 7.35 -10.56
CA ALA A 16 24.27 8.58 -11.31
C ALA A 16 22.76 8.79 -11.49
N LEU A 17 21.93 7.76 -11.27
CA LEU A 17 20.49 7.82 -11.47
C LEU A 17 19.80 8.44 -10.25
N ARG A 18 19.11 9.57 -10.44
CA ARG A 18 18.23 10.17 -9.45
C ARG A 18 16.81 9.63 -9.62
N ALA A 19 16.49 8.54 -8.91
CA ALA A 19 15.20 7.86 -9.04
C ALA A 19 14.04 8.62 -8.39
N VAL A 20 14.31 9.41 -7.33
CA VAL A 20 13.37 10.34 -6.69
C VAL A 20 14.12 11.64 -6.43
N ASP A 21 13.57 12.77 -6.84
CA ASP A 21 14.21 14.08 -6.78
C ASP A 21 13.35 15.13 -6.11
N ARG A 22 13.65 15.43 -4.86
CA ARG A 22 13.04 16.48 -4.02
C ARG A 22 11.51 16.47 -4.00
N VAL A 23 10.93 15.27 -3.94
CA VAL A 23 9.47 15.12 -3.90
C VAL A 23 8.91 15.62 -2.57
N ASN A 24 7.98 16.58 -2.68
CA ASN A 24 7.16 17.07 -1.58
C ASN A 24 5.74 16.56 -1.80
N LEU A 25 5.20 15.79 -0.85
CA LEU A 25 3.86 15.22 -0.89
C LEU A 25 3.24 15.35 0.49
N ALA A 26 1.97 15.75 0.55
CA ALA A 26 1.17 15.73 1.77
C ALA A 26 -0.10 14.91 1.52
N VAL A 27 -0.37 13.91 2.38
CA VAL A 27 -1.55 13.04 2.30
C VAL A 27 -2.38 13.24 3.57
N GLU A 28 -3.66 13.54 3.39
CA GLU A 28 -4.58 13.79 4.49
C GLU A 28 -5.10 12.47 5.10
N PRO A 29 -5.49 12.47 6.38
CA PRO A 29 -6.13 11.31 7.00
C PRO A 29 -7.40 10.89 6.26
N GLY A 30 -7.55 9.58 5.96
CA GLY A 30 -8.71 9.01 5.28
C GLY A 30 -8.77 9.28 3.78
N GLU A 31 -7.71 9.84 3.20
CA GLU A 31 -7.59 10.09 1.76
C GLU A 31 -7.16 8.82 1.01
N LEU A 32 -7.74 8.59 -0.17
CA LEU A 32 -7.18 7.70 -1.17
C LEU A 32 -6.40 8.55 -2.18
N ARG A 33 -5.06 8.50 -2.06
CA ARG A 33 -4.13 9.17 -2.97
C ARG A 33 -3.57 8.18 -3.97
N ALA A 34 -3.75 8.42 -5.26
CA ALA A 34 -3.06 7.66 -6.29
C ALA A 34 -1.74 8.33 -6.70
N ILE A 35 -0.71 7.51 -6.89
CA ILE A 35 0.58 7.92 -7.48
C ILE A 35 0.66 7.29 -8.86
N ILE A 36 0.66 8.13 -9.89
CA ILE A 36 0.74 7.70 -11.27
C ILE A 36 2.00 8.25 -11.95
N GLY A 37 2.28 7.77 -13.15
CA GLY A 37 3.41 8.21 -13.96
C GLY A 37 3.88 7.10 -14.91
N PRO A 38 4.62 7.42 -15.98
CA PRO A 38 5.13 6.44 -16.92
C PRO A 38 6.11 5.45 -16.26
N ASN A 39 6.50 4.41 -17.01
CA ASN A 39 7.53 3.50 -16.55
C ASN A 39 8.85 4.24 -16.32
N GLY A 40 9.54 3.93 -15.22
CA GLY A 40 10.75 4.65 -14.83
C GLY A 40 10.52 6.01 -14.14
N ALA A 41 9.27 6.44 -13.92
CA ALA A 41 8.97 7.71 -13.25
C ALA A 41 9.42 7.80 -11.78
N GLY A 42 9.80 6.67 -11.15
CA GLY A 42 10.26 6.64 -9.75
C GLY A 42 9.21 6.15 -8.75
N LYS A 43 8.02 5.73 -9.18
CA LYS A 43 6.89 5.30 -8.32
C LYS A 43 7.29 4.22 -7.30
N THR A 44 7.88 3.12 -7.75
CA THR A 44 8.34 2.01 -6.87
C THR A 44 9.41 2.48 -5.89
N SER A 45 10.37 3.30 -6.34
CA SER A 45 11.39 3.87 -5.45
C SER A 45 10.77 4.78 -4.39
N PHE A 46 9.78 5.58 -4.76
CA PHE A 46 9.04 6.44 -3.84
C PHE A 46 8.27 5.60 -2.78
N PHE A 47 7.59 4.54 -3.19
CA PHE A 47 6.93 3.60 -2.27
C PHE A 47 7.93 2.90 -1.34
N HIS A 48 9.10 2.51 -1.86
CA HIS A 48 10.17 1.94 -1.04
C HIS A 48 10.71 2.92 0.01
N LEU A 49 10.80 4.21 -0.33
CA LEU A 49 11.18 5.27 0.61
C LEU A 49 10.13 5.45 1.71
N ILE A 50 8.83 5.49 1.37
CA ILE A 50 7.75 5.64 2.34
C ILE A 50 7.62 4.39 3.23
N SER A 51 7.74 3.20 2.67
CA SER A 51 7.64 1.93 3.42
C SER A 51 8.89 1.64 4.27
N GLY A 52 10.03 2.32 4.03
CA GLY A 52 11.28 2.10 4.74
C GLY A 52 12.08 0.89 4.27
N VAL A 53 11.76 0.36 3.08
CA VAL A 53 12.55 -0.68 2.39
C VAL A 53 13.91 -0.14 1.97
N ILE A 54 13.95 1.12 1.51
CA ILE A 54 15.19 1.84 1.24
C ILE A 54 15.23 3.14 2.05
N ARG A 55 16.44 3.61 2.35
CA ARG A 55 16.64 4.91 3.02
C ARG A 55 16.72 6.03 2.00
N PRO A 56 16.23 7.24 2.31
CA PRO A 56 16.45 8.41 1.47
C PRO A 56 17.93 8.76 1.38
N SER A 57 18.36 9.35 0.25
CA SER A 57 19.67 9.99 0.12
C SER A 57 19.65 11.38 0.76
N SER A 58 18.52 12.07 0.71
CA SER A 58 18.25 13.35 1.39
C SER A 58 16.75 13.57 1.53
N GLY A 59 16.36 14.59 2.31
CA GLY A 59 14.97 14.89 2.61
C GLY A 59 14.40 14.03 3.72
N GLN A 60 13.09 14.15 3.95
CA GLN A 60 12.43 13.55 5.10
C GLN A 60 11.12 12.86 4.71
N VAL A 61 10.78 11.82 5.46
CA VAL A 61 9.46 11.20 5.51
C VAL A 61 8.89 11.41 6.91
N LEU A 62 7.77 12.11 7.01
CA LEU A 62 7.10 12.38 8.27
C LEU A 62 5.80 11.57 8.34
N TRP A 63 5.61 10.91 9.46
CA TRP A 63 4.40 10.17 9.80
C TRP A 63 3.73 10.83 11.01
N ARG A 64 2.54 11.40 10.81
CA ARG A 64 1.83 12.16 11.86
C ARG A 64 2.72 13.25 12.48
N GLY A 65 3.54 13.91 11.66
CA GLY A 65 4.48 14.96 12.08
C GLY A 65 5.83 14.46 12.63
N GLU A 66 5.99 13.16 12.91
CA GLU A 66 7.24 12.56 13.40
C GLU A 66 8.14 12.14 12.23
N ASP A 67 9.42 12.51 12.27
CA ASP A 67 10.38 12.07 11.25
C ASP A 67 10.71 10.57 11.41
N ILE A 68 10.36 9.80 10.38
CA ILE A 68 10.59 8.36 10.33
C ILE A 68 11.62 7.97 9.26
N SER A 69 12.36 8.91 8.69
CA SER A 69 13.28 8.71 7.56
C SER A 69 14.32 7.62 7.82
N ALA A 70 14.86 7.58 9.04
CA ALA A 70 15.87 6.60 9.45
C ALA A 70 15.28 5.22 9.83
N LEU A 71 13.96 5.10 10.01
CA LEU A 71 13.33 3.88 10.50
C LEU A 71 13.21 2.82 9.39
N PRO A 72 13.58 1.57 9.65
CA PRO A 72 13.41 0.46 8.72
C PRO A 72 11.93 0.03 8.64
N ALA A 73 11.56 -0.69 7.58
CA ALA A 73 10.20 -1.14 7.31
C ALA A 73 9.48 -1.81 8.52
N PRO A 74 10.09 -2.72 9.30
CA PRO A 74 9.40 -3.30 10.45
C PRO A 74 9.03 -2.28 11.53
N ALA A 75 9.85 -1.23 11.71
CA ALA A 75 9.56 -0.17 12.67
C ALA A 75 8.43 0.75 12.19
N ARG A 76 8.35 1.02 10.88
CA ARG A 76 7.24 1.78 10.27
C ARG A 76 5.93 0.99 10.30
N CYS A 77 6.00 -0.32 10.07
CA CYS A 77 4.86 -1.21 10.17
C CYS A 77 4.24 -1.19 11.58
N ARG A 78 5.07 -1.26 12.64
CA ARG A 78 4.59 -1.12 14.03
C ARG A 78 3.94 0.23 14.33
N ARG A 79 4.33 1.30 13.60
CA ARG A 79 3.70 2.63 13.70
C ARG A 79 2.41 2.76 12.90
N GLY A 80 2.03 1.73 12.15
CA GLY A 80 0.77 1.69 11.41
C GLY A 80 0.88 2.05 9.93
N ILE A 81 2.06 1.86 9.31
CA ILE A 81 2.25 1.92 7.86
C ILE A 81 2.38 0.49 7.34
N SER A 82 1.35 -0.05 6.71
CA SER A 82 1.38 -1.38 6.09
C SER A 82 1.51 -1.26 4.57
N ARG A 83 2.07 -2.29 3.94
CA ARG A 83 2.21 -2.37 2.49
C ARG A 83 1.77 -3.74 2.00
N THR A 84 1.02 -3.79 0.89
CA THR A 84 0.89 -4.99 0.06
C THR A 84 2.07 -5.04 -0.90
N PHE A 85 2.56 -6.23 -1.23
CA PHE A 85 3.73 -6.38 -2.10
C PHE A 85 3.29 -6.66 -3.53
N GLN A 86 4.10 -6.22 -4.51
CA GLN A 86 3.91 -6.50 -5.93
C GLN A 86 4.10 -8.00 -6.25
N ILE A 87 4.92 -8.70 -5.45
CA ILE A 87 5.09 -10.16 -5.48
C ILE A 87 4.35 -10.73 -4.27
N THR A 88 3.48 -11.72 -4.50
CA THR A 88 2.68 -12.35 -3.45
C THR A 88 3.56 -12.83 -2.29
N SER A 89 3.43 -12.15 -1.14
CA SER A 89 4.26 -12.38 0.06
C SER A 89 3.47 -13.13 1.12
N ILE A 90 2.88 -14.27 0.72
CA ILE A 90 2.21 -15.19 1.62
C ILE A 90 3.16 -16.32 2.04
N PHE A 91 2.83 -17.01 3.11
CA PHE A 91 3.48 -18.24 3.53
C PHE A 91 2.74 -19.41 2.87
N PRO A 92 3.23 -19.97 1.76
CA PRO A 92 2.46 -20.87 0.89
C PRO A 92 2.09 -22.18 1.59
N ASP A 93 2.94 -22.67 2.48
CA ASP A 93 2.75 -23.92 3.21
C ASP A 93 1.87 -23.79 4.47
N PHE A 94 1.57 -22.56 4.87
CA PHE A 94 0.66 -22.29 5.99
C PHE A 94 -0.77 -22.14 5.48
N THR A 95 -1.73 -22.41 6.37
CA THR A 95 -3.13 -22.16 6.06
C THR A 95 -3.39 -20.66 5.87
N VAL A 96 -4.49 -20.36 5.17
CA VAL A 96 -4.98 -18.99 4.97
C VAL A 96 -5.16 -18.30 6.33
N LEU A 97 -5.70 -18.98 7.33
CA LEU A 97 -5.88 -18.47 8.68
C LEU A 97 -4.54 -18.18 9.37
N GLU A 98 -3.57 -19.09 9.26
CA GLU A 98 -2.25 -18.91 9.87
C GLU A 98 -1.50 -17.73 9.30
N ASN A 99 -1.59 -17.48 8.00
CA ASN A 99 -1.02 -16.31 7.35
C ASN A 99 -1.49 -15.01 8.01
N VAL A 100 -2.80 -14.85 8.20
CA VAL A 100 -3.38 -13.66 8.83
C VAL A 100 -3.01 -13.58 10.33
N ARG A 101 -3.02 -14.73 11.05
CA ARG A 101 -2.60 -14.79 12.45
C ARG A 101 -1.17 -14.33 12.66
N ILE A 102 -0.24 -14.75 11.78
CA ILE A 102 1.16 -14.32 11.84
C ILE A 102 1.25 -12.79 11.71
N ALA A 103 0.52 -12.18 10.78
CA ALA A 103 0.49 -10.73 10.61
C ALA A 103 0.00 -9.99 11.87
N ILE A 104 -1.04 -10.50 12.52
CA ILE A 104 -1.56 -9.96 13.82
C ILE A 104 -0.51 -10.06 14.92
N GLN A 105 0.13 -11.21 15.04
CA GLN A 105 1.14 -11.48 16.08
C GLN A 105 2.37 -10.59 15.93
N LEU A 106 2.84 -10.36 14.70
CA LEU A 106 3.98 -9.48 14.41
C LEU A 106 3.73 -8.04 14.87
N LYS A 107 2.49 -7.54 14.74
CA LYS A 107 2.13 -6.22 15.26
C LYS A 107 2.14 -6.16 16.79
N ALA A 108 1.69 -7.20 17.46
CA ALA A 108 1.59 -7.26 18.92
C ALA A 108 2.96 -7.25 19.65
N GLY A 109 4.07 -7.15 18.91
CA GLY A 109 5.41 -7.02 19.50
C GLY A 109 6.25 -8.28 19.47
N GLY A 110 5.91 -9.27 18.62
CA GLY A 110 6.79 -10.30 18.06
C GLY A 110 7.78 -11.02 18.97
N ASN A 111 7.71 -10.85 20.27
CA ASN A 111 8.37 -11.79 21.14
C ASN A 111 7.59 -13.09 21.01
N PHE A 112 8.20 -14.09 20.39
CA PHE A 112 7.87 -15.49 20.52
C PHE A 112 7.95 -15.89 22.01
N ARG A 113 7.15 -15.25 22.86
CA ARG A 113 6.86 -15.75 24.17
C ARG A 113 5.92 -16.92 23.95
N LEU A 114 6.52 -18.10 23.85
CA LEU A 114 5.86 -19.41 23.98
C LEU A 114 4.97 -19.51 25.25
N LEU A 115 4.92 -18.45 26.05
CA LEU A 115 4.18 -18.29 27.30
C LEU A 115 2.94 -17.38 27.22
N GLY A 116 2.56 -16.89 26.04
CA GLY A 116 1.26 -16.22 25.83
C GLY A 116 0.17 -17.28 25.81
N GLY A 117 -0.52 -17.48 26.92
CA GLY A 117 -1.47 -18.55 27.11
C GLY A 117 -2.58 -18.63 26.07
N ARG A 118 -3.39 -19.70 26.13
CA ARG A 118 -4.55 -20.01 25.25
C ARG A 118 -5.43 -18.80 24.90
N SER A 119 -5.51 -17.79 25.77
CA SER A 119 -6.31 -16.57 25.54
C SER A 119 -5.75 -15.67 24.42
N LEU A 120 -4.43 -15.55 24.26
CA LEU A 120 -3.82 -14.76 23.18
C LEU A 120 -3.99 -15.47 21.83
N LEU A 121 -3.90 -16.79 21.83
CA LEU A 121 -4.13 -17.61 20.63
C LEU A 121 -5.59 -17.52 20.16
N SER A 122 -6.55 -17.58 21.08
CA SER A 122 -7.97 -17.48 20.73
C SER A 122 -8.37 -16.09 20.25
N SER A 123 -7.81 -15.02 20.82
CA SER A 123 -8.10 -13.64 20.40
C SER A 123 -7.53 -13.33 19.01
N THR A 124 -6.32 -13.80 18.71
CA THR A 124 -5.71 -13.63 17.37
C THR A 124 -6.43 -14.45 16.30
N GLU A 125 -6.92 -15.63 16.65
CA GLU A 125 -7.70 -16.46 15.74
C GLU A 125 -9.04 -15.82 15.40
N SER A 126 -9.78 -15.32 16.39
CA SER A 126 -11.05 -14.63 16.18
C SER A 126 -10.87 -13.39 15.27
N GLN A 127 -9.83 -12.59 15.49
CA GLN A 127 -9.52 -11.43 14.65
C GLN A 127 -9.16 -11.84 13.22
N ALA A 128 -8.37 -12.92 13.06
CA ALA A 128 -7.99 -13.43 11.75
C ALA A 128 -9.22 -13.94 10.97
N ARG A 129 -10.09 -14.70 11.62
CA ARG A 129 -11.35 -15.17 11.00
C ARG A 129 -12.23 -14.01 10.56
N ALA A 130 -12.44 -13.00 11.40
CA ALA A 130 -13.22 -11.83 11.04
C ALA A 130 -12.63 -11.08 9.83
N SER A 131 -11.30 -10.98 9.74
CA SER A 131 -10.63 -10.37 8.58
C SER A 131 -10.84 -11.19 7.30
N LEU A 132 -10.80 -12.52 7.40
CA LEU A 132 -11.03 -13.41 6.26
C LEU A 132 -12.50 -13.41 5.81
N GLU A 133 -13.44 -13.41 6.75
CA GLU A 133 -14.87 -13.30 6.45
C GLU A 133 -15.19 -12.00 5.72
N PHE A 134 -14.64 -10.88 6.19
CA PHE A 134 -14.80 -9.57 5.55
C PHE A 134 -14.33 -9.55 4.09
N LEU A 135 -13.30 -10.36 3.75
CA LEU A 135 -12.71 -10.45 2.41
C LEU A 135 -13.23 -11.65 1.59
N GLY A 136 -14.25 -12.37 2.09
CA GLY A 136 -14.84 -13.52 1.40
C GLY A 136 -13.93 -14.77 1.38
N LEU A 137 -12.92 -14.83 2.26
CA LEU A 137 -12.02 -15.99 2.39
C LEU A 137 -12.34 -16.90 3.58
N GLY A 138 -13.46 -16.68 4.29
CA GLY A 138 -13.83 -17.41 5.50
C GLY A 138 -13.85 -18.92 5.32
N ASP A 139 -14.51 -19.41 4.25
CA ASP A 139 -14.65 -20.83 3.94
C ASP A 139 -13.32 -21.50 3.55
N ARG A 140 -12.29 -20.71 3.18
CA ARG A 140 -10.95 -21.17 2.79
C ARG A 140 -9.94 -21.10 3.91
N ALA A 141 -10.34 -20.68 5.10
CA ALA A 141 -9.45 -20.44 6.24
C ALA A 141 -8.51 -21.61 6.58
N GLY A 142 -8.99 -22.85 6.40
CA GLY A 142 -8.22 -24.08 6.70
C GLY A 142 -7.38 -24.60 5.52
N LEU A 143 -7.49 -24.02 4.33
CA LEU A 143 -6.73 -24.47 3.16
C LEU A 143 -5.30 -23.96 3.18
N PRO A 144 -4.31 -24.69 2.64
CA PRO A 144 -2.98 -24.16 2.39
C PRO A 144 -3.04 -22.96 1.44
N ALA A 145 -2.31 -21.89 1.75
CA ALA A 145 -2.35 -20.67 0.95
C ALA A 145 -1.89 -20.87 -0.50
N SER A 146 -1.00 -21.84 -0.74
CA SER A 146 -0.53 -22.25 -2.08
C SER A 146 -1.63 -22.79 -2.98
N THR A 147 -2.75 -23.28 -2.42
CA THR A 147 -3.86 -23.85 -3.19
C THR A 147 -4.86 -22.81 -3.67
N LEU A 148 -4.74 -21.58 -3.21
CA LEU A 148 -5.63 -20.49 -3.59
C LEU A 148 -5.41 -20.06 -5.05
N PRO A 149 -6.47 -19.73 -5.81
CA PRO A 149 -6.36 -18.97 -7.04
C PRO A 149 -5.59 -17.65 -6.84
N HIS A 150 -5.00 -17.11 -7.91
CA HIS A 150 -4.16 -15.91 -7.82
C HIS A 150 -4.90 -14.69 -7.23
N GLY A 151 -6.15 -14.48 -7.63
CA GLY A 151 -6.99 -13.41 -7.06
C GLY A 151 -7.18 -13.54 -5.55
N ASP A 152 -7.46 -14.76 -5.05
CA ASP A 152 -7.61 -15.02 -3.62
C ASP A 152 -6.30 -14.87 -2.84
N GLN A 153 -5.15 -15.19 -3.45
CA GLN A 153 -3.84 -14.91 -2.85
C GLN A 153 -3.65 -13.40 -2.63
N ARG A 154 -4.07 -12.55 -3.58
CA ARG A 154 -4.07 -11.10 -3.44
C ARG A 154 -5.00 -10.62 -2.31
N LEU A 155 -6.19 -11.22 -2.20
CA LEU A 155 -7.10 -10.93 -1.08
C LEU A 155 -6.50 -11.35 0.25
N LEU A 156 -5.77 -12.47 0.31
CA LEU A 156 -5.06 -12.92 1.51
C LEU A 156 -3.95 -11.92 1.92
N GLU A 157 -3.16 -11.41 0.97
CA GLU A 157 -2.18 -10.35 1.24
C GLU A 157 -2.83 -9.10 1.84
N LEU A 158 -3.96 -8.69 1.26
CA LEU A 158 -4.72 -7.56 1.76
C LEU A 158 -5.27 -7.84 3.18
N ALA A 159 -5.77 -9.07 3.42
CA ALA A 159 -6.17 -9.51 4.75
C ALA A 159 -5.05 -9.38 5.78
N MET A 160 -3.85 -9.84 5.44
CA MET A 160 -2.67 -9.74 6.30
C MET A 160 -2.29 -8.28 6.58
N ALA A 161 -2.36 -7.40 5.58
CA ALA A 161 -2.06 -5.98 5.75
C ALA A 161 -3.11 -5.27 6.62
N LEU A 162 -4.40 -5.53 6.39
CA LEU A 162 -5.52 -4.95 7.14
C LEU A 162 -5.60 -5.47 8.60
N ALA A 163 -5.26 -6.74 8.82
CA ALA A 163 -5.25 -7.35 10.15
C ALA A 163 -4.30 -6.61 11.11
N GLN A 164 -3.31 -5.90 10.57
CA GLN A 164 -2.43 -5.04 11.34
C GLN A 164 -3.08 -3.69 11.73
N LYS A 165 -4.34 -3.43 11.33
CA LYS A 165 -5.08 -2.17 11.58
C LYS A 165 -4.21 -0.95 11.26
N PRO A 166 -3.76 -0.77 10.02
CA PRO A 166 -2.90 0.34 9.64
C PRO A 166 -3.65 1.67 9.63
N GLY A 167 -2.94 2.77 9.87
CA GLY A 167 -3.42 4.11 9.58
C GLY A 167 -3.15 4.51 8.12
N LEU A 168 -2.11 3.91 7.52
CA LEU A 168 -1.75 4.06 6.10
C LEU A 168 -1.50 2.69 5.47
N LEU A 169 -2.18 2.42 4.39
CA LEU A 169 -1.98 1.25 3.54
C LEU A 169 -1.36 1.68 2.21
N LEU A 170 -0.19 1.13 1.91
CA LEU A 170 0.48 1.29 0.62
C LEU A 170 0.07 0.11 -0.26
N VAL A 171 -0.60 0.38 -1.38
CA VAL A 171 -1.12 -0.62 -2.30
C VAL A 171 -0.40 -0.46 -3.64
N ASP A 172 0.30 -1.50 -4.07
CA ASP A 172 1.14 -1.47 -5.26
C ASP A 172 0.56 -2.40 -6.33
N GLU A 173 -0.02 -1.79 -7.37
CA GLU A 173 -0.60 -2.45 -8.55
C GLU A 173 -1.59 -3.60 -8.19
N PRO A 174 -2.66 -3.32 -7.42
CA PRO A 174 -3.56 -4.36 -6.91
C PRO A 174 -4.33 -5.09 -8.01
N THR A 175 -4.49 -4.49 -9.20
CA THR A 175 -5.26 -5.07 -10.30
C THR A 175 -4.39 -5.76 -11.35
N GLN A 176 -3.05 -5.69 -11.22
CA GLN A 176 -2.13 -6.29 -12.19
C GLN A 176 -2.33 -7.81 -12.32
N GLY A 177 -2.61 -8.27 -13.53
CA GLY A 177 -2.77 -9.69 -13.84
C GLY A 177 -4.11 -10.30 -13.40
N LEU A 178 -5.05 -9.50 -12.95
CA LEU A 178 -6.41 -9.95 -12.62
C LEU A 178 -7.30 -10.02 -13.88
N SER A 179 -8.33 -10.85 -13.81
CA SER A 179 -9.43 -10.81 -14.78
C SER A 179 -10.25 -9.52 -14.61
N PRO A 180 -11.04 -9.10 -15.62
CA PRO A 180 -11.92 -7.95 -15.46
C PRO A 180 -12.86 -8.04 -14.26
N GLU A 181 -13.42 -9.23 -13.99
CA GLU A 181 -14.32 -9.50 -12.85
C GLU A 181 -13.58 -9.35 -11.51
N ASP A 182 -12.38 -9.91 -11.41
CA ASP A 182 -11.54 -9.77 -10.20
C ASP A 182 -11.10 -8.32 -9.99
N THR A 183 -10.84 -7.58 -11.07
CA THR A 183 -10.51 -6.15 -11.02
C THR A 183 -11.66 -5.34 -10.43
N GLU A 184 -12.89 -5.57 -10.91
CA GLU A 184 -14.09 -4.92 -10.37
C GLU A 184 -14.29 -5.24 -8.88
N ALA A 185 -14.09 -6.51 -8.49
CA ALA A 185 -14.16 -6.92 -7.10
C ALA A 185 -13.10 -6.23 -6.23
N ALA A 186 -11.85 -6.15 -6.69
CA ALA A 186 -10.77 -5.45 -6.00
C ALA A 186 -11.06 -3.94 -5.84
N VAL A 187 -11.57 -3.29 -6.89
CA VAL A 187 -11.99 -1.88 -6.88
C VAL A 187 -13.12 -1.66 -5.87
N ALA A 188 -14.14 -2.51 -5.87
CA ALA A 188 -15.27 -2.43 -4.94
C ALA A 188 -14.80 -2.57 -3.49
N LEU A 189 -13.87 -3.49 -3.23
CA LEU A 189 -13.29 -3.70 -1.92
C LEU A 189 -12.48 -2.49 -1.43
N ILE A 190 -11.60 -1.93 -2.28
CA ILE A 190 -10.84 -0.73 -1.94
C ILE A 190 -11.79 0.44 -1.63
N ARG A 191 -12.86 0.62 -2.41
CA ARG A 191 -13.91 1.62 -2.12
C ARG A 191 -14.58 1.39 -0.77
N GLN A 192 -14.87 0.14 -0.43
CA GLN A 192 -15.47 -0.19 0.87
C GLN A 192 -14.55 0.18 2.03
N LEU A 193 -13.25 -0.08 1.90
CA LEU A 193 -12.23 0.25 2.90
C LEU A 193 -12.08 1.76 3.11
N THR A 194 -12.29 2.57 2.08
CA THR A 194 -12.15 4.03 2.16
C THR A 194 -13.41 4.76 2.59
N ARG A 195 -14.59 4.14 2.47
CA ARG A 195 -15.89 4.78 2.83
C ARG A 195 -15.94 5.33 4.25
N ALA A 196 -15.36 4.63 5.20
CA ALA A 196 -15.34 5.05 6.60
C ALA A 196 -14.32 6.17 6.90
N ARG A 197 -13.49 6.54 5.92
CA ARG A 197 -12.37 7.50 6.04
C ARG A 197 -11.45 7.28 7.25
N THR A 198 -11.41 6.06 7.74
CA THR A 198 -10.55 5.65 8.87
C THR A 198 -9.21 5.10 8.41
N LEU A 199 -9.11 4.66 7.16
CA LEU A 199 -7.91 4.16 6.53
C LEU A 199 -7.47 5.12 5.42
N THR A 200 -6.22 5.54 5.47
CA THR A 200 -5.56 6.28 4.39
C THR A 200 -4.94 5.28 3.44
N ILE A 201 -5.12 5.47 2.15
CA ILE A 201 -4.54 4.59 1.12
C ILE A 201 -3.64 5.41 0.19
N LEU A 202 -2.44 4.93 -0.02
CA LEU A 202 -1.56 5.39 -1.09
C LEU A 202 -1.47 4.26 -2.12
N LEU A 203 -1.97 4.52 -3.33
CA LEU A 203 -2.14 3.55 -4.40
C LEU A 203 -1.16 3.85 -5.55
N VAL A 204 -0.44 2.86 -6.04
CA VAL A 204 0.18 2.88 -7.37
C VAL A 204 -0.63 2.00 -8.29
N GLU A 205 -1.02 2.51 -9.43
CA GLU A 205 -1.77 1.80 -10.46
C GLU A 205 -1.41 2.32 -11.85
N HIS A 206 -1.54 1.44 -12.84
CA HIS A 206 -1.34 1.75 -14.26
C HIS A 206 -2.64 1.83 -15.03
N ASP A 207 -3.70 1.20 -14.55
CA ASP A 207 -5.04 1.31 -15.10
C ASP A 207 -5.66 2.65 -14.71
N MET A 208 -5.75 3.54 -15.69
CA MET A 208 -6.25 4.90 -15.45
C MET A 208 -7.74 4.92 -15.11
N ASP A 209 -8.52 3.95 -15.59
CA ASP A 209 -9.94 3.85 -15.23
C ASP A 209 -10.10 3.48 -13.75
N VAL A 210 -9.28 2.57 -13.26
CA VAL A 210 -9.21 2.25 -11.82
C VAL A 210 -8.81 3.46 -10.99
N VAL A 211 -7.74 4.17 -11.41
CA VAL A 211 -7.24 5.38 -10.74
C VAL A 211 -8.31 6.46 -10.66
N PHE A 212 -8.91 6.83 -11.79
CA PHE A 212 -9.92 7.90 -11.84
C PHE A 212 -11.21 7.54 -11.10
N ASN A 213 -11.51 6.27 -10.98
CA ASN A 213 -12.66 5.77 -10.23
C ASN A 213 -12.45 5.73 -8.72
N LEU A 214 -11.22 5.53 -8.24
CA LEU A 214 -10.93 5.31 -6.82
C LEU A 214 -10.38 6.54 -6.11
N ALA A 215 -9.51 7.31 -6.77
CA ALA A 215 -8.70 8.31 -6.10
C ALA A 215 -9.51 9.56 -5.70
N ASP A 216 -9.33 10.03 -4.46
CA ASP A 216 -9.75 11.37 -4.05
C ASP A 216 -8.83 12.43 -4.69
N ARG A 217 -7.52 12.14 -4.73
CA ARG A 217 -6.48 12.96 -5.36
C ARG A 217 -5.43 12.11 -6.05
N ILE A 218 -4.81 12.66 -7.05
CA ILE A 218 -3.77 12.02 -7.86
C ILE A 218 -2.51 12.88 -7.80
N SER A 219 -1.36 12.23 -7.63
CA SER A 219 -0.03 12.82 -7.72
C SER A 219 0.70 12.18 -8.89
N VAL A 220 1.24 12.98 -9.80
CA VAL A 220 1.89 12.52 -11.03
C VAL A 220 3.39 12.62 -10.88
N LEU A 221 4.08 11.49 -10.95
CA LEU A 221 5.54 11.42 -10.99
C LEU A 221 6.04 11.32 -12.45
N HIS A 222 7.09 12.06 -12.75
CA HIS A 222 7.82 11.97 -14.02
C HIS A 222 9.31 12.21 -13.76
N LEU A 223 10.17 11.31 -14.22
CA LEU A 223 11.62 11.37 -14.04
C LEU A 223 12.06 11.66 -12.58
N GLY A 224 11.38 11.03 -11.63
CA GLY A 224 11.66 11.18 -10.20
C GLY A 224 11.06 12.42 -9.54
N GLN A 225 10.39 13.29 -10.28
CA GLN A 225 9.82 14.54 -9.77
C GLN A 225 8.29 14.49 -9.75
N LEU A 226 7.69 15.20 -8.80
CA LEU A 226 6.25 15.43 -8.76
C LEU A 226 5.92 16.61 -9.69
N ILE A 227 5.24 16.34 -10.81
CA ILE A 227 4.92 17.33 -11.82
C ILE A 227 3.51 17.91 -11.70
N ALA A 228 2.58 17.16 -11.11
CA ALA A 228 1.20 17.63 -10.92
C ALA A 228 0.55 16.93 -9.70
N GLU A 229 -0.36 17.64 -9.06
CA GLU A 229 -1.28 17.14 -8.04
C GLU A 229 -2.66 17.74 -8.22
N GLY A 230 -3.70 16.93 -8.04
CA GLY A 230 -5.07 17.41 -8.14
C GLY A 230 -6.11 16.32 -8.00
N THR A 231 -7.36 16.70 -8.16
CA THR A 231 -8.48 15.77 -8.32
C THR A 231 -8.36 15.00 -9.65
N PRO A 232 -9.05 13.87 -9.81
CA PRO A 232 -9.08 13.14 -11.08
C PRO A 232 -9.42 14.02 -12.30
N ALA A 233 -10.37 14.96 -12.14
CA ALA A 233 -10.78 15.86 -13.20
C ALA A 233 -9.66 16.86 -13.59
N GLU A 234 -8.99 17.46 -12.58
CA GLU A 234 -7.87 18.37 -12.80
C GLU A 234 -6.69 17.69 -13.49
N ILE A 235 -6.34 16.48 -13.07
CA ILE A 235 -5.24 15.70 -13.64
C ILE A 235 -5.54 15.30 -15.09
N ARG A 236 -6.77 14.88 -15.38
CA ARG A 236 -7.20 14.54 -16.76
C ARG A 236 -7.08 15.72 -17.71
N ALA A 237 -7.37 16.93 -17.24
CA ALA A 237 -7.31 18.16 -18.03
C ALA A 237 -5.91 18.80 -18.10
N ASN A 238 -4.93 18.28 -17.34
CA ASN A 238 -3.61 18.91 -17.23
C ASN A 238 -2.72 18.62 -18.46
N PRO A 239 -2.30 19.66 -19.23
CA PRO A 239 -1.49 19.46 -20.44
C PRO A 239 -0.10 18.89 -20.18
N GLU A 240 0.50 19.21 -19.03
CA GLU A 240 1.82 18.69 -18.65
C GLU A 240 1.76 17.19 -18.38
N VAL A 241 0.70 16.72 -17.74
CA VAL A 241 0.43 15.29 -17.53
C VAL A 241 0.23 14.58 -18.86
N GLN A 242 -0.60 15.13 -19.74
CA GLN A 242 -0.83 14.56 -21.07
C GLN A 242 0.49 14.44 -21.86
N LYS A 243 1.32 15.48 -21.84
CA LYS A 243 2.64 15.46 -22.48
C LYS A 243 3.58 14.42 -21.89
N ALA A 244 3.60 14.25 -20.57
CA ALA A 244 4.44 13.26 -19.89
C ALA A 244 4.07 11.81 -20.28
N TYR A 245 2.79 11.54 -20.52
CA TYR A 245 2.32 10.23 -20.97
C TYR A 245 2.49 10.01 -22.48
N LEU A 246 2.30 11.05 -23.32
CA LEU A 246 2.44 10.98 -24.78
C LEU A 246 3.90 11.09 -25.22
N GLY A 247 4.74 11.85 -24.51
CA GLY A 247 6.16 12.04 -24.84
C GLY A 247 7.04 10.79 -24.67
N GLY A 248 6.52 9.73 -24.06
CA GLY A 248 7.18 8.41 -23.95
C GLY A 248 6.92 7.48 -25.14
N MET A 249 6.19 7.92 -26.16
CA MET A 249 5.89 7.18 -27.38
C MET A 249 6.69 7.66 -28.61
N ALA A 250 7.74 8.47 -28.39
CA ALA A 250 8.63 8.92 -29.48
C ALA A 250 9.97 8.20 -29.40
#